data_424d878ce63e3bef4dac7ca990f28e80
#
_entry.id   424d878ce63e3bef4dac7ca990f28e80
#
_cell.length_a   1.000
_cell.length_b   1.000
_cell.length_c   1.000
_cell.angle_alpha   90.00
_cell.angle_beta   90.00
_cell.angle_gamma   90.00
#
_symmetry.space_group_name_H-M   'P 1'
#
loop_
_entity.id
_entity.type
_entity.pdbx_description
1 polymer ?
#
loop_
_entity_poly.entity_id
_entity_poly.type
_entity_poly.pdbx_seq_one_letter_code
_entity_poly.pdbx_strand_id
1 'polypeptide(L)'
;MKAMFLAKPGFSLYDTKYKGTIGNLIAILQQFQTVYTSPELYKECKKEKIKAVELDRPVKTQGNQYVQDINFMVTSCLKEQVDVYITAGGDGTVSYVASSTIVNSHNRTFRPMFIGFPAGTANAGPIVHNLGTGDIKKLSMVKVDAVEVTDGDEIIGYGFNDVIIGDSFLGTVNSRMVNLSARAMALSGEAEIKKPGSNIISESFSASLNGNRIDIRNNVLQICVSTLQFDKVGMRTIFGGLLNTVGDEHPASVAFIDRVIVDSDPSSWNYRGPVCTDRKSVV
;
A
#
# COMPACT_ATOMS: atom_id res chain seq x y z
N MET A 1 4.99 -23.74 -10.33
CA MET A 1 5.00 -22.41 -9.68
C MET A 1 4.52 -22.52 -8.25
N LYS A 2 5.11 -21.74 -7.36
CA LYS A 2 4.69 -21.59 -5.96
C LYS A 2 3.98 -20.25 -5.81
N ALA A 3 3.01 -20.15 -4.89
CA ALA A 3 2.36 -18.87 -4.55
C ALA A 3 2.43 -18.59 -3.05
N MET A 4 2.40 -17.31 -2.70
CA MET A 4 1.99 -16.83 -1.39
C MET A 4 0.55 -16.36 -1.49
N PHE A 5 -0.29 -16.74 -0.54
CA PHE A 5 -1.64 -16.19 -0.41
C PHE A 5 -1.82 -15.56 0.97
N LEU A 6 -1.99 -14.26 0.97
CA LEU A 6 -2.21 -13.44 2.16
C LEU A 6 -3.52 -12.68 2.01
N ALA A 7 -4.25 -12.51 3.09
CA ALA A 7 -5.45 -11.70 3.09
C ALA A 7 -5.49 -10.73 4.29
N LYS A 8 -6.26 -9.65 4.11
CA LYS A 8 -6.55 -8.73 5.22
C LYS A 8 -7.29 -9.45 6.34
N PRO A 9 -7.21 -8.98 7.59
CA PRO A 9 -8.00 -9.53 8.69
C PRO A 9 -9.50 -9.57 8.37
N GLY A 10 -10.16 -10.65 8.75
CA GLY A 10 -11.60 -10.87 8.52
C GLY A 10 -11.99 -11.22 7.08
N PHE A 11 -11.03 -11.45 6.18
CA PHE A 11 -11.30 -12.03 4.87
C PHE A 11 -11.52 -13.55 4.97
N SER A 12 -12.45 -14.06 4.18
CA SER A 12 -12.69 -15.50 4.03
C SER A 12 -12.96 -15.85 2.56
N LEU A 13 -12.53 -17.03 2.14
CA LEU A 13 -12.86 -17.59 0.82
C LEU A 13 -14.37 -17.91 0.67
N TYR A 14 -15.13 -17.86 1.77
CA TYR A 14 -16.58 -18.07 1.78
C TYR A 14 -17.38 -16.78 1.95
N ASP A 15 -16.72 -15.63 1.95
CA ASP A 15 -17.42 -14.36 2.10
C ASP A 15 -18.31 -14.07 0.89
N THR A 16 -19.61 -14.04 1.13
CA THR A 16 -20.63 -13.81 0.09
C THR A 16 -20.51 -12.46 -0.60
N LYS A 17 -19.85 -11.49 0.05
CA LYS A 17 -19.55 -10.17 -0.52
C LYS A 17 -18.76 -10.27 -1.83
N TYR A 18 -17.93 -11.30 -1.99
CA TYR A 18 -17.09 -11.51 -3.16
C TYR A 18 -17.58 -12.63 -4.08
N LYS A 19 -18.85 -13.04 -3.94
CA LYS A 19 -19.42 -14.23 -4.62
C LYS A 19 -19.19 -14.25 -6.14
N GLY A 20 -19.16 -13.10 -6.79
CA GLY A 20 -18.94 -13.01 -8.24
C GLY A 20 -17.47 -13.17 -8.70
N THR A 21 -16.50 -13.01 -7.79
CA THR A 21 -15.07 -12.96 -8.16
C THR A 21 -14.21 -13.96 -7.39
N ILE A 22 -14.67 -14.42 -6.22
CA ILE A 22 -13.91 -15.33 -5.36
C ILE A 22 -13.67 -16.69 -6.00
N GLY A 23 -14.59 -17.16 -6.85
CA GLY A 23 -14.42 -18.39 -7.61
C GLY A 23 -13.20 -18.33 -8.54
N ASN A 24 -12.94 -17.20 -9.16
CA ASN A 24 -11.74 -16.98 -9.98
C ASN A 24 -10.46 -17.01 -9.13
N LEU A 25 -10.50 -16.42 -7.94
CA LEU A 25 -9.37 -16.47 -7.00
C LEU A 25 -9.06 -17.90 -6.57
N ILE A 26 -10.08 -18.67 -6.18
CA ILE A 26 -9.93 -20.11 -5.80
C ILE A 26 -9.35 -20.90 -6.98
N ALA A 27 -9.91 -20.72 -8.18
CA ALA A 27 -9.44 -21.42 -9.38
C ALA A 27 -7.98 -21.08 -9.73
N ILE A 28 -7.54 -19.84 -9.53
CA ILE A 28 -6.15 -19.45 -9.67
C ILE A 28 -5.28 -20.14 -8.62
N LEU A 29 -5.68 -20.10 -7.35
CA LEU A 29 -4.91 -20.71 -6.26
C LEU A 29 -4.73 -22.23 -6.44
N GLN A 30 -5.71 -22.93 -7.01
CA GLN A 30 -5.65 -24.36 -7.30
C GLN A 30 -4.61 -24.74 -8.37
N GLN A 31 -4.16 -23.79 -9.20
CA GLN A 31 -3.19 -24.05 -10.27
C GLN A 31 -1.73 -24.07 -9.78
N PHE A 32 -1.48 -23.66 -8.53
CA PHE A 32 -0.13 -23.68 -7.96
C PHE A 32 0.22 -25.06 -7.36
N GLN A 33 1.51 -25.40 -7.44
CA GLN A 33 2.04 -26.61 -6.81
C GLN A 33 2.04 -26.51 -5.29
N THR A 34 2.23 -25.29 -4.78
CA THR A 34 2.27 -24.98 -3.35
C THR A 34 1.77 -23.56 -3.15
N VAL A 35 0.92 -23.37 -2.14
CA VAL A 35 0.42 -22.05 -1.71
C VAL A 35 0.78 -21.85 -0.25
N TYR A 36 1.73 -20.99 0.03
CA TYR A 36 2.08 -20.58 1.39
C TYR A 36 1.05 -19.59 1.92
N THR A 37 0.52 -19.85 3.11
CA THR A 37 -0.56 -19.00 3.66
C THR A 37 -0.56 -18.97 5.18
N SER A 38 -1.32 -18.04 5.77
CA SER A 38 -1.48 -17.93 7.22
C SER A 38 -2.33 -19.06 7.80
N PRO A 39 -2.23 -19.34 9.11
CA PRO A 39 -3.02 -20.37 9.78
C PRO A 39 -4.54 -20.24 9.57
N GLU A 40 -5.05 -18.99 9.51
CA GLU A 40 -6.49 -18.73 9.32
C GLU A 40 -6.97 -19.22 7.95
N LEU A 41 -6.21 -18.89 6.90
CA LEU A 41 -6.56 -19.23 5.53
C LEU A 41 -6.23 -20.67 5.18
N TYR A 42 -5.29 -21.28 5.89
CA TYR A 42 -4.86 -22.66 5.61
C TYR A 42 -6.02 -23.66 5.59
N LYS A 43 -6.89 -23.59 6.62
CA LYS A 43 -8.04 -24.49 6.72
C LYS A 43 -9.03 -24.30 5.58
N GLU A 44 -9.26 -23.06 5.16
CA GLU A 44 -10.14 -22.74 4.04
C GLU A 44 -9.54 -23.23 2.72
N CYS A 45 -8.25 -22.96 2.50
CA CYS A 45 -7.51 -23.43 1.34
C CYS A 45 -7.59 -24.97 1.21
N LYS A 46 -7.45 -25.70 2.31
CA LYS A 46 -7.57 -27.17 2.29
C LYS A 46 -8.96 -27.65 1.89
N LYS A 47 -10.04 -27.01 2.37
CA LYS A 47 -11.41 -27.32 1.98
C LYS A 47 -11.64 -27.11 0.47
N GLU A 48 -11.02 -26.07 -0.09
CA GLU A 48 -11.06 -25.77 -1.53
C GLU A 48 -10.04 -26.59 -2.35
N LYS A 49 -9.44 -27.64 -1.78
CA LYS A 49 -8.45 -28.51 -2.44
C LYS A 49 -7.21 -27.75 -2.97
N ILE A 50 -6.89 -26.59 -2.40
CA ILE A 50 -5.68 -25.85 -2.66
C ILE A 50 -4.52 -26.56 -1.94
N LYS A 51 -3.38 -26.69 -2.61
CA LYS A 51 -2.16 -27.33 -2.05
C LYS A 51 -1.45 -26.34 -1.09
N ALA A 52 -2.09 -26.06 0.03
CA ALA A 52 -1.62 -25.08 0.99
C ALA A 52 -0.56 -25.64 1.94
N VAL A 53 0.40 -24.78 2.28
CA VAL A 53 1.38 -24.94 3.34
C VAL A 53 1.18 -23.81 4.33
N GLU A 54 1.00 -24.14 5.58
CA GLU A 54 0.83 -23.18 6.66
C GLU A 54 2.18 -22.57 7.03
N LEU A 55 2.23 -21.26 7.15
CA LEU A 55 3.35 -20.54 7.74
C LEU A 55 2.97 -20.11 9.15
N ASP A 56 3.70 -20.60 10.11
CA ASP A 56 3.53 -20.26 11.52
C ASP A 56 3.73 -18.76 11.73
N ARG A 57 2.89 -18.18 12.59
CA ARG A 57 3.04 -16.78 12.94
C ARG A 57 4.28 -16.54 13.80
N PRO A 58 4.95 -15.40 13.61
CA PRO A 58 6.00 -14.99 14.53
C PRO A 58 5.41 -14.76 15.93
N VAL A 59 6.26 -14.90 16.94
CA VAL A 59 5.90 -14.53 18.31
C VAL A 59 5.52 -13.04 18.33
N LYS A 60 4.41 -12.72 19.01
CA LYS A 60 3.96 -11.33 19.15
C LYS A 60 5.05 -10.47 19.78
N THR A 61 5.39 -9.39 19.13
CA THR A 61 6.28 -8.35 19.63
C THR A 61 5.50 -7.04 19.79
N GLN A 62 6.15 -5.98 20.30
CA GLN A 62 5.50 -4.67 20.33
C GLN A 62 5.25 -4.13 18.91
N GLY A 63 4.17 -3.40 18.74
CA GLY A 63 3.78 -2.77 17.47
C GLY A 63 2.61 -3.46 16.76
N ASN A 64 2.41 -3.07 15.50
CA ASN A 64 1.30 -3.57 14.70
C ASN A 64 1.51 -5.02 14.27
N GLN A 65 0.80 -5.96 14.92
CA GLN A 65 0.92 -7.40 14.64
C GLN A 65 0.66 -7.74 13.18
N TYR A 66 -0.29 -7.08 12.54
CA TYR A 66 -0.62 -7.35 11.13
C TYR A 66 0.55 -7.01 10.19
N VAL A 67 1.24 -5.91 10.46
CA VAL A 67 2.45 -5.51 9.72
C VAL A 67 3.56 -6.54 9.91
N GLN A 68 3.73 -7.03 11.15
CA GLN A 68 4.73 -8.07 11.46
C GLN A 68 4.42 -9.39 10.75
N ASP A 69 3.14 -9.79 10.71
CA ASP A 69 2.69 -10.99 10.01
C ASP A 69 2.96 -10.90 8.50
N ILE A 70 2.70 -9.74 7.88
CA ILE A 70 3.02 -9.52 6.46
C ILE A 70 4.53 -9.63 6.23
N ASN A 71 5.35 -8.93 7.00
CA ASN A 71 6.80 -8.95 6.84
C ASN A 71 7.37 -10.35 7.01
N PHE A 72 6.87 -11.11 7.99
CA PHE A 72 7.26 -12.50 8.19
C PHE A 72 6.91 -13.38 6.99
N MET A 73 5.67 -13.28 6.49
CA MET A 73 5.24 -14.07 5.32
C MET A 73 6.04 -13.70 4.07
N VAL A 74 6.24 -12.40 3.82
CA VAL A 74 7.04 -11.92 2.69
C VAL A 74 8.46 -12.45 2.76
N THR A 75 9.14 -12.29 3.89
CA THR A 75 10.54 -12.73 4.03
C THR A 75 10.68 -14.24 3.97
N SER A 76 9.74 -15.00 4.52
CA SER A 76 9.70 -16.46 4.42
C SER A 76 9.51 -16.91 2.97
N CYS A 77 8.57 -16.30 2.25
CA CYS A 77 8.30 -16.64 0.86
C CYS A 77 9.44 -16.22 -0.09
N LEU A 78 10.15 -15.13 0.21
CA LEU A 78 11.36 -14.75 -0.53
C LEU A 78 12.50 -15.77 -0.38
N LYS A 79 12.64 -16.38 0.80
CA LYS A 79 13.63 -17.47 1.03
C LYS A 79 13.28 -18.72 0.22
N GLU A 80 11.99 -19.02 0.11
CA GLU A 80 11.45 -20.15 -0.64
C GLU A 80 11.37 -19.90 -2.16
N GLN A 81 11.76 -18.72 -2.64
CA GLN A 81 11.67 -18.30 -4.03
C GLN A 81 10.27 -18.51 -4.62
N VAL A 82 9.27 -17.97 -3.93
CA VAL A 82 7.86 -18.06 -4.32
C VAL A 82 7.59 -17.13 -5.51
N ASP A 83 7.05 -17.69 -6.60
CA ASP A 83 6.92 -17.03 -7.90
C ASP A 83 5.86 -15.91 -7.93
N VAL A 84 4.75 -16.10 -7.20
CA VAL A 84 3.57 -15.21 -7.27
C VAL A 84 3.07 -14.87 -5.87
N TYR A 85 2.88 -13.60 -5.60
CA TYR A 85 2.31 -13.10 -4.37
C TYR A 85 0.87 -12.64 -4.62
N ILE A 86 -0.08 -13.38 -4.07
CA ILE A 86 -1.52 -13.13 -4.19
C ILE A 86 -2.00 -12.53 -2.87
N THR A 87 -2.57 -11.33 -2.94
CA THR A 87 -3.02 -10.62 -1.75
C THR A 87 -4.49 -10.23 -1.87
N ALA A 88 -5.34 -10.74 -0.99
CA ALA A 88 -6.74 -10.33 -0.88
C ALA A 88 -6.87 -9.17 0.14
N GLY A 89 -7.01 -7.95 -0.35
CA GLY A 89 -7.04 -6.77 0.50
C GLY A 89 -7.52 -5.53 -0.24
N GLY A 90 -7.47 -4.39 0.43
CA GLY A 90 -7.58 -3.08 -0.21
C GLY A 90 -6.20 -2.57 -0.65
N ASP A 91 -6.18 -1.41 -1.29
CA ASP A 91 -4.98 -0.78 -1.81
C ASP A 91 -3.82 -0.81 -0.81
N GLY A 92 -4.03 -0.33 0.40
CA GLY A 92 -2.96 -0.26 1.39
C GLY A 92 -2.41 -1.63 1.83
N THR A 93 -3.21 -2.72 1.83
CA THR A 93 -2.72 -4.06 2.16
C THR A 93 -1.86 -4.62 1.03
N VAL A 94 -2.35 -4.52 -0.20
CA VAL A 94 -1.67 -5.03 -1.39
C VAL A 94 -0.38 -4.26 -1.63
N SER A 95 -0.43 -2.95 -1.52
CA SER A 95 0.73 -2.06 -1.65
C SER A 95 1.79 -2.34 -0.59
N TYR A 96 1.38 -2.57 0.66
CA TYR A 96 2.34 -2.89 1.72
C TYR A 96 3.06 -4.22 1.47
N VAL A 97 2.35 -5.25 1.01
CA VAL A 97 2.98 -6.52 0.62
C VAL A 97 3.97 -6.30 -0.52
N ALA A 98 3.60 -5.52 -1.54
CA ALA A 98 4.47 -5.22 -2.66
C ALA A 98 5.71 -4.41 -2.22
N SER A 99 5.52 -3.34 -1.44
CA SER A 99 6.59 -2.52 -0.89
C SER A 99 7.56 -3.34 -0.02
N SER A 100 7.04 -4.09 0.95
CA SER A 100 7.84 -4.99 1.79
C SER A 100 8.63 -5.99 0.97
N THR A 101 8.03 -6.53 -0.10
CA THR A 101 8.72 -7.47 -0.99
C THR A 101 9.88 -6.80 -1.72
N ILE A 102 9.67 -5.62 -2.30
CA ILE A 102 10.70 -4.90 -3.06
C ILE A 102 11.87 -4.51 -2.15
N VAL A 103 11.58 -3.92 -0.99
CA VAL A 103 12.60 -3.56 0.00
C VAL A 103 13.43 -4.78 0.43
N ASN A 104 12.77 -5.87 0.81
CA ASN A 104 13.47 -7.09 1.27
C ASN A 104 14.14 -7.90 0.15
N SER A 105 13.86 -7.57 -1.12
CA SER A 105 14.47 -8.22 -2.28
C SER A 105 15.43 -7.32 -3.06
N HIS A 106 15.76 -6.13 -2.56
CA HIS A 106 16.55 -5.12 -3.29
C HIS A 106 17.87 -5.67 -3.87
N ASN A 107 18.55 -6.51 -3.11
CA ASN A 107 19.81 -7.13 -3.52
C ASN A 107 19.64 -8.53 -4.16
N ARG A 108 18.40 -8.91 -4.55
CA ARG A 108 18.13 -10.21 -5.15
C ARG A 108 17.81 -10.08 -6.63
N THR A 109 18.22 -11.04 -7.42
CA THR A 109 17.85 -11.13 -8.85
C THR A 109 16.43 -11.62 -9.06
N PHE A 110 15.89 -12.35 -8.07
CA PHE A 110 14.54 -12.89 -8.12
C PHE A 110 13.49 -11.85 -7.68
N ARG A 111 12.47 -11.66 -8.49
CA ARG A 111 11.33 -10.77 -8.23
C ARG A 111 10.02 -11.54 -8.44
N PRO A 112 9.18 -11.70 -7.42
CA PRO A 112 7.87 -12.31 -7.61
C PRO A 112 6.92 -11.40 -8.38
N MET A 113 5.94 -12.00 -9.04
CA MET A 113 4.78 -11.29 -9.60
C MET A 113 3.73 -11.03 -8.51
N PHE A 114 2.93 -9.98 -8.67
CA PHE A 114 1.87 -9.63 -7.73
C PHE A 114 0.49 -9.76 -8.35
N ILE A 115 -0.46 -10.29 -7.57
CA ILE A 115 -1.89 -10.30 -7.89
C ILE A 115 -2.64 -9.72 -6.69
N GLY A 116 -3.22 -8.53 -6.85
CA GLY A 116 -4.07 -7.89 -5.85
C GLY A 116 -5.54 -8.22 -6.09
N PHE A 117 -6.17 -9.00 -5.20
CA PHE A 117 -7.60 -9.27 -5.22
C PHE A 117 -8.36 -8.20 -4.42
N PRO A 118 -9.42 -7.57 -5.00
CA PRO A 118 -10.10 -6.43 -4.40
C PRO A 118 -11.00 -6.82 -3.22
N ALA A 119 -10.44 -6.84 -2.03
CA ALA A 119 -11.17 -7.11 -0.79
C ALA A 119 -11.24 -5.90 0.16
N GLY A 120 -10.80 -4.73 -0.28
CA GLY A 120 -10.87 -3.48 0.48
C GLY A 120 -12.18 -2.72 0.32
N THR A 121 -12.22 -1.51 0.87
CA THR A 121 -13.39 -0.61 0.81
C THR A 121 -13.43 0.17 -0.51
N ALA A 122 -12.31 0.74 -0.93
CA ALA A 122 -12.21 1.56 -2.14
C ALA A 122 -11.68 0.78 -3.34
N ASN A 123 -10.58 0.03 -3.18
CA ASN A 123 -9.92 -0.76 -4.24
C ASN A 123 -9.64 0.08 -5.50
N ALA A 124 -9.10 1.28 -5.32
CA ALA A 124 -8.89 2.25 -6.38
C ALA A 124 -7.44 2.27 -6.90
N GLY A 125 -6.53 1.62 -6.19
CA GLY A 125 -5.11 1.60 -6.51
C GLY A 125 -4.77 0.73 -7.72
N PRO A 126 -3.62 0.99 -8.34
CA PRO A 126 -3.22 0.38 -9.59
C PRO A 126 -2.85 -1.10 -9.50
N ILE A 127 -2.62 -1.62 -8.28
CA ILE A 127 -2.21 -3.01 -8.06
C ILE A 127 -3.36 -3.90 -7.53
N VAL A 128 -4.58 -3.37 -7.49
CA VAL A 128 -5.78 -4.10 -7.06
C VAL A 128 -6.77 -4.19 -8.21
N HIS A 129 -7.03 -5.40 -8.69
CA HIS A 129 -7.87 -5.63 -9.86
C HIS A 129 -8.86 -6.76 -9.67
N ASN A 130 -10.03 -6.61 -10.29
CA ASN A 130 -10.96 -7.72 -10.43
C ASN A 130 -10.36 -8.81 -11.32
N LEU A 131 -10.37 -10.03 -10.83
CA LEU A 131 -9.93 -11.18 -11.61
C LEU A 131 -11.04 -11.56 -12.59
N GLY A 132 -10.88 -11.20 -13.86
CA GLY A 132 -11.83 -11.50 -14.93
C GLY A 132 -11.84 -12.99 -15.33
N THR A 133 -10.87 -13.78 -14.85
CA THR A 133 -10.72 -15.20 -15.17
C THR A 133 -10.12 -15.98 -14.01
N GLY A 134 -10.45 -17.25 -13.89
CA GLY A 134 -9.81 -18.21 -12.99
C GLY A 134 -8.59 -18.92 -13.59
N ASP A 135 -8.14 -18.56 -14.78
CA ASP A 135 -6.99 -19.16 -15.45
C ASP A 135 -5.80 -18.19 -15.42
N ILE A 136 -4.76 -18.52 -14.67
CA ILE A 136 -3.57 -17.70 -14.52
C ILE A 136 -2.86 -17.42 -15.84
N LYS A 137 -2.95 -18.33 -16.82
CA LYS A 137 -2.32 -18.16 -18.13
C LYS A 137 -3.00 -17.09 -19.00
N LYS A 138 -4.22 -16.71 -18.64
CA LYS A 138 -4.99 -15.65 -19.30
C LYS A 138 -4.81 -14.28 -18.65
N LEU A 139 -4.08 -14.21 -17.54
CA LEU A 139 -3.75 -12.93 -16.90
C LEU A 139 -2.62 -12.25 -17.65
N SER A 140 -2.79 -10.97 -17.93
CA SER A 140 -1.75 -10.12 -18.53
C SER A 140 -0.93 -9.46 -17.44
N MET A 141 0.40 -9.43 -17.60
CA MET A 141 1.28 -8.65 -16.75
C MET A 141 1.22 -7.18 -17.14
N VAL A 142 1.08 -6.32 -16.14
CA VAL A 142 1.11 -4.87 -16.29
C VAL A 142 2.26 -4.32 -15.45
N LYS A 143 3.01 -3.38 -15.99
CA LYS A 143 3.98 -2.60 -15.21
C LYS A 143 3.23 -1.48 -14.50
N VAL A 144 3.60 -1.29 -13.24
CA VAL A 144 3.00 -0.28 -12.37
C VAL A 144 4.11 0.60 -11.82
N ASP A 145 3.94 1.92 -11.90
CA ASP A 145 4.86 2.87 -11.30
C ASP A 145 4.62 2.97 -9.78
N ALA A 146 5.66 3.29 -9.04
CA ALA A 146 5.62 3.51 -7.61
C ALA A 146 6.42 4.76 -7.23
N VAL A 147 6.03 5.38 -6.12
CA VAL A 147 6.82 6.42 -5.45
C VAL A 147 7.77 5.74 -4.49
N GLU A 148 9.07 5.88 -4.73
CA GLU A 148 10.11 5.42 -3.82
C GLU A 148 10.30 6.42 -2.68
N VAL A 149 10.39 5.91 -1.47
CA VAL A 149 10.65 6.72 -0.26
C VAL A 149 12.02 6.36 0.26
N THR A 150 12.88 7.37 0.36
CA THR A 150 14.23 7.21 0.86
C THR A 150 14.49 8.10 2.09
N ASP A 151 15.36 7.64 2.97
CA ASP A 151 15.98 8.43 4.03
C ASP A 151 17.50 8.40 3.80
N GLY A 152 18.04 9.51 3.28
CA GLY A 152 19.38 9.52 2.70
C GLY A 152 19.48 8.51 1.54
N ASP A 153 20.42 7.58 1.64
CA ASP A 153 20.63 6.54 0.62
C ASP A 153 19.82 5.25 0.92
N GLU A 154 19.11 5.17 2.02
CA GLU A 154 18.32 4.00 2.40
C GLU A 154 16.90 4.07 1.84
N ILE A 155 16.49 3.02 1.13
CA ILE A 155 15.11 2.88 0.67
C ILE A 155 14.27 2.33 1.83
N ILE A 156 13.33 3.14 2.33
CA ILE A 156 12.48 2.78 3.46
C ILE A 156 11.09 2.28 3.04
N GLY A 157 10.69 2.49 1.78
CA GLY A 157 9.41 1.96 1.28
C GLY A 157 9.03 2.43 -0.11
N TYR A 158 7.89 1.92 -0.58
CA TYR A 158 7.27 2.27 -1.85
C TYR A 158 5.78 2.52 -1.66
N GLY A 159 5.26 3.59 -2.26
CA GLY A 159 3.84 3.86 -2.40
C GLY A 159 3.38 3.62 -3.84
N PHE A 160 2.32 2.86 -4.01
CA PHE A 160 1.74 2.56 -5.34
C PHE A 160 0.53 3.42 -5.65
N ASN A 161 -0.11 3.95 -4.63
CA ASN A 161 -1.24 4.85 -4.74
C ASN A 161 -0.86 6.26 -4.31
N ASP A 162 -0.42 6.40 -3.07
CA ASP A 162 0.01 7.67 -2.52
C ASP A 162 1.12 7.50 -1.45
N VAL A 163 1.94 8.55 -1.31
CA VAL A 163 2.87 8.73 -0.19
C VAL A 163 2.51 10.03 0.50
N ILE A 164 2.26 9.96 1.79
CA ILE A 164 1.88 11.11 2.60
C ILE A 164 2.99 11.42 3.61
N ILE A 165 3.52 12.62 3.52
CA ILE A 165 4.47 13.17 4.49
C ILE A 165 3.66 14.06 5.44
N GLY A 166 3.67 13.72 6.72
CA GLY A 166 2.88 14.40 7.76
C GLY A 166 2.18 13.43 8.69
N ASP A 167 1.74 13.94 9.84
CA ASP A 167 1.09 13.13 10.87
C ASP A 167 -0.44 13.06 10.68
N SER A 168 -0.90 13.01 9.43
CA SER A 168 -2.32 12.87 9.14
C SER A 168 -2.50 12.15 7.81
N PHE A 169 -3.32 11.13 7.78
CA PHE A 169 -3.71 10.43 6.56
C PHE A 169 -5.18 10.04 6.60
N LEU A 170 -5.78 9.86 5.43
CA LEU A 170 -7.16 9.40 5.32
C LEU A 170 -7.23 7.89 5.52
N GLY A 171 -7.96 7.47 6.53
CA GLY A 171 -8.25 6.07 6.81
C GLY A 171 -9.74 5.81 6.98
N THR A 172 -10.12 4.54 7.14
CA THR A 172 -11.51 4.14 7.34
C THR A 172 -11.69 3.59 8.75
N VAL A 173 -12.55 4.23 9.53
CA VAL A 173 -12.98 3.77 10.85
C VAL A 173 -14.50 3.63 10.82
N ASN A 174 -15.03 2.47 11.21
CA ASN A 174 -16.47 2.19 11.21
C ASN A 174 -17.16 2.55 9.87
N SER A 175 -16.54 2.16 8.76
CA SER A 175 -17.00 2.45 7.38
C SER A 175 -17.06 3.93 7.00
N ARG A 176 -16.46 4.84 7.77
CA ARG A 176 -16.35 6.26 7.47
C ARG A 176 -14.92 6.65 7.21
N MET A 177 -14.70 7.50 6.20
CA MET A 177 -13.40 8.10 5.97
C MET A 177 -13.14 9.21 7.01
N VAL A 178 -12.02 9.13 7.70
CA VAL A 178 -11.59 10.07 8.73
C VAL A 178 -10.09 10.32 8.62
N ASN A 179 -9.65 11.48 9.13
CA ASN A 179 -8.22 11.71 9.30
C ASN A 179 -7.71 10.94 10.52
N LEU A 180 -6.63 10.19 10.33
CA LEU A 180 -5.96 9.40 11.36
C LEU A 180 -4.56 9.93 11.63
N SER A 181 -4.08 9.76 12.86
CA SER A 181 -2.69 10.03 13.20
C SER A 181 -1.78 8.92 12.65
N ALA A 182 -0.84 9.32 11.79
CA ALA A 182 0.19 8.40 11.31
C ALA A 182 1.12 7.96 12.44
N ARG A 183 1.45 8.88 13.36
CA ARG A 183 2.30 8.59 14.53
C ARG A 183 1.65 7.57 15.46
N ALA A 184 0.36 7.72 15.81
CA ALA A 184 -0.34 6.76 16.64
C ALA A 184 -0.38 5.38 15.97
N MET A 185 -0.67 5.34 14.68
CA MET A 185 -0.67 4.09 13.91
C MET A 185 0.70 3.40 13.92
N ALA A 186 1.80 4.16 13.79
CA ALA A 186 3.15 3.61 13.81
C ALA A 186 3.53 3.04 15.19
N LEU A 187 3.21 3.78 16.27
CA LEU A 187 3.64 3.44 17.62
C LEU A 187 2.78 2.35 18.26
N SER A 188 1.46 2.42 18.13
CA SER A 188 0.52 1.51 18.80
C SER A 188 -0.25 0.59 17.87
N GLY A 189 -0.29 0.88 16.56
CA GLY A 189 -1.17 0.22 15.61
C GLY A 189 -2.64 0.61 15.74
N GLU A 190 -2.95 1.58 16.60
CA GLU A 190 -4.32 2.03 16.86
C GLU A 190 -4.72 3.20 15.96
N ALA A 191 -6.00 3.22 15.58
CA ALA A 191 -6.56 4.28 14.77
C ALA A 191 -7.00 5.45 15.67
N GLU A 192 -6.16 6.46 15.79
CA GLU A 192 -6.50 7.71 16.48
C GLU A 192 -7.03 8.74 15.49
N ILE A 193 -8.26 9.22 15.71
CA ILE A 193 -8.86 10.26 14.87
C ILE A 193 -8.22 11.60 15.18
N LYS A 194 -7.70 12.25 14.13
CA LYS A 194 -6.99 13.52 14.24
C LYS A 194 -7.75 14.65 13.57
N LYS A 195 -7.78 15.81 14.21
CA LYS A 195 -8.30 17.01 13.57
C LYS A 195 -7.27 17.52 12.55
N PRO A 196 -7.69 17.88 11.33
CA PRO A 196 -6.81 18.52 10.36
C PRO A 196 -6.18 19.78 10.95
N GLY A 197 -4.95 20.05 10.60
CA GLY A 197 -4.31 21.32 10.93
C GLY A 197 -3.53 21.38 12.25
N SER A 198 -3.32 20.24 12.93
CA SER A 198 -2.64 20.27 14.23
C SER A 198 -1.11 20.40 14.18
N ASN A 199 -0.47 20.09 13.05
CA ASN A 199 0.99 20.14 12.93
C ASN A 199 1.41 20.77 11.59
N ILE A 200 2.26 21.77 11.65
CA ILE A 200 2.89 22.41 10.50
C ILE A 200 4.12 21.61 10.14
N ILE A 201 4.27 21.21 8.87
CA ILE A 201 5.48 20.52 8.38
C ILE A 201 6.57 21.54 8.10
N SER A 202 6.22 22.67 7.48
CA SER A 202 7.15 23.74 7.14
C SER A 202 6.43 25.09 7.07
N GLU A 203 7.13 26.15 7.43
CA GLU A 203 6.63 27.54 7.29
C GLU A 203 6.89 28.11 5.89
N SER A 204 7.86 27.55 5.18
CA SER A 204 8.13 27.86 3.79
C SER A 204 8.46 26.58 3.03
N PHE A 205 7.88 26.44 1.87
CA PHE A 205 8.04 25.23 1.07
C PHE A 205 8.09 25.60 -0.41
N SER A 206 9.07 25.07 -1.13
CA SER A 206 9.10 25.16 -2.58
C SER A 206 8.99 23.78 -3.19
N ALA A 207 8.19 23.67 -4.23
CA ALA A 207 8.03 22.44 -5.00
C ALA A 207 8.30 22.73 -6.49
N SER A 208 8.70 21.72 -7.20
CA SER A 208 8.83 21.77 -8.66
C SER A 208 7.86 20.79 -9.29
N LEU A 209 7.11 21.24 -10.27
CA LEU A 209 6.19 20.43 -11.07
C LEU A 209 6.61 20.49 -12.53
N ASN A 210 7.02 19.36 -13.09
CA ASN A 210 7.50 19.28 -14.47
C ASN A 210 8.59 20.34 -14.78
N GLY A 211 9.50 20.56 -13.84
CA GLY A 211 10.55 21.57 -13.94
C GLY A 211 10.12 23.00 -13.64
N ASN A 212 8.85 23.27 -13.39
CA ASN A 212 8.35 24.59 -13.03
C ASN A 212 8.27 24.73 -11.51
N ARG A 213 8.92 25.76 -10.99
CA ARG A 213 8.88 26.06 -9.56
C ARG A 213 7.50 26.53 -9.13
N ILE A 214 7.02 25.98 -8.01
CA ILE A 214 5.78 26.39 -7.34
C ILE A 214 6.19 26.94 -5.98
N ASP A 215 5.95 28.25 -5.78
CA ASP A 215 6.20 28.87 -4.49
C ASP A 215 4.94 28.78 -3.62
N ILE A 216 5.06 28.07 -2.50
CA ILE A 216 4.00 27.92 -1.51
C ILE A 216 4.31 28.85 -0.36
N ARG A 217 3.45 29.85 -0.19
CA ARG A 217 3.67 30.92 0.79
C ARG A 217 3.04 30.66 2.15
N ASN A 218 2.22 29.62 2.24
CA ASN A 218 1.50 29.24 3.45
C ASN A 218 2.18 28.07 4.15
N ASN A 219 1.89 27.88 5.43
CA ASN A 219 2.40 26.76 6.19
C ASN A 219 1.90 25.42 5.64
N VAL A 220 2.80 24.51 5.39
CA VAL A 220 2.46 23.17 4.86
C VAL A 220 2.19 22.21 6.00
N LEU A 221 1.01 21.61 5.99
CA LEU A 221 0.58 20.62 6.99
C LEU A 221 0.83 19.20 6.56
N GLN A 222 0.74 18.96 5.27
CA GLN A 222 0.81 17.61 4.70
C GLN A 222 1.29 17.73 3.25
N ILE A 223 2.08 16.76 2.83
CA ILE A 223 2.44 16.58 1.43
C ILE A 223 1.97 15.21 1.01
N CYS A 224 1.21 15.14 -0.07
CA CYS A 224 0.78 13.89 -0.67
C CYS A 224 1.38 13.78 -2.07
N VAL A 225 2.11 12.72 -2.31
CA VAL A 225 2.71 12.40 -3.60
C VAL A 225 2.06 11.14 -4.13
N SER A 226 1.57 11.14 -5.36
CA SER A 226 1.02 9.95 -5.98
C SER A 226 1.53 9.77 -7.41
N THR A 227 1.49 8.52 -7.89
CA THR A 227 1.78 8.19 -9.28
C THR A 227 0.58 8.49 -10.16
N LEU A 228 0.82 9.05 -11.36
CA LEU A 228 -0.22 9.10 -12.39
C LEU A 228 -0.23 7.75 -13.12
N GLN A 229 -1.35 7.05 -12.99
CA GLN A 229 -1.54 5.79 -13.69
C GLN A 229 -2.82 5.84 -14.51
N PHE A 230 -2.69 5.50 -15.78
CA PHE A 230 -3.83 5.39 -16.70
C PHE A 230 -4.15 3.91 -16.88
N ASP A 231 -5.32 3.48 -16.43
CA ASP A 231 -5.85 2.17 -16.77
C ASP A 231 -6.39 2.22 -18.21
N LYS A 232 -6.06 1.21 -19.01
CA LYS A 232 -6.55 1.05 -20.38
C LYS A 232 -8.07 0.87 -20.47
N VAL A 233 -8.74 0.58 -19.39
CA VAL A 233 -10.18 0.25 -19.34
C VAL A 233 -11.05 1.40 -18.83
N GLY A 234 -10.51 2.60 -18.66
CA GLY A 234 -11.32 3.76 -18.34
C GLY A 234 -10.91 4.48 -17.08
N MET A 235 -9.86 5.20 -17.18
CA MET A 235 -9.57 6.37 -16.36
C MET A 235 -9.66 6.15 -14.85
N ARG A 236 -8.68 5.51 -14.29
CA ARG A 236 -8.33 5.78 -12.91
C ARG A 236 -7.23 6.82 -12.90
N THR A 237 -7.61 8.07 -12.93
CA THR A 237 -6.69 9.14 -12.61
C THR A 237 -6.46 9.09 -11.12
N ILE A 238 -5.37 8.52 -10.70
CA ILE A 238 -4.97 8.54 -9.31
C ILE A 238 -3.99 9.69 -9.17
N PHE A 239 -4.39 10.59 -8.38
CA PHE A 239 -3.95 11.93 -8.09
C PHE A 239 -2.44 12.15 -8.03
N GLY A 240 -2.01 13.23 -8.65
CA GLY A 240 -0.76 13.93 -8.45
C GLY A 240 -0.56 14.40 -7.00
N GLY A 241 0.22 15.39 -6.70
CA GLY A 241 0.44 15.87 -5.34
C GLY A 241 -0.73 16.68 -4.78
N LEU A 242 -1.05 16.45 -3.53
CA LEU A 242 -1.97 17.28 -2.75
C LEU A 242 -1.15 18.08 -1.73
N LEU A 243 -1.24 19.40 -1.81
CA LEU A 243 -0.63 20.29 -0.82
C LEU A 243 -1.74 20.90 0.02
N ASN A 244 -1.77 20.57 1.30
CA ASN A 244 -2.65 21.22 2.27
C ASN A 244 -1.89 22.32 2.97
N THR A 245 -2.41 23.54 2.90
CA THR A 245 -1.81 24.71 3.54
C THR A 245 -2.71 25.24 4.66
N VAL A 246 -2.10 25.81 5.70
CA VAL A 246 -2.84 26.47 6.78
C VAL A 246 -3.28 27.85 6.32
N GLY A 247 -4.54 28.21 6.57
CA GLY A 247 -5.06 29.55 6.35
C GLY A 247 -5.83 29.76 5.06
N ASP A 248 -5.99 28.73 4.24
CA ASP A 248 -6.89 28.77 3.09
C ASP A 248 -8.28 28.22 3.44
N GLU A 249 -9.32 28.94 3.07
CA GLU A 249 -10.72 28.47 3.18
C GLU A 249 -10.99 27.28 2.26
N HIS A 250 -10.13 27.06 1.25
CA HIS A 250 -10.14 25.90 0.35
C HIS A 250 -8.76 25.22 0.34
N PRO A 251 -8.51 24.30 1.28
CA PRO A 251 -7.18 23.78 1.57
C PRO A 251 -6.62 22.79 0.54
N ALA A 252 -7.15 22.69 -0.65
CA ALA A 252 -6.70 21.71 -1.63
C ALA A 252 -6.49 22.32 -3.00
N SER A 253 -5.24 22.57 -3.38
CA SER A 253 -4.89 22.61 -4.79
C SER A 253 -4.57 21.19 -5.25
N VAL A 254 -5.48 20.59 -6.02
CA VAL A 254 -5.21 19.33 -6.72
C VAL A 254 -4.45 19.68 -7.98
N ALA A 255 -3.16 19.43 -7.98
CA ALA A 255 -2.38 19.46 -9.22
C ALA A 255 -2.24 18.02 -9.73
N PHE A 256 -2.53 17.80 -11.02
CA PHE A 256 -2.15 16.57 -11.69
C PHE A 256 -0.64 16.62 -11.89
N ILE A 257 0.10 15.76 -11.20
CA ILE A 257 1.54 15.81 -11.12
C ILE A 257 2.12 14.52 -11.63
N ASP A 258 2.88 14.63 -12.71
CA ASP A 258 3.67 13.54 -13.27
C ASP A 258 4.87 13.22 -12.37
N ARG A 259 5.43 14.25 -11.76
CA ARG A 259 6.56 14.15 -10.84
C ARG A 259 6.56 15.36 -9.91
N VAL A 260 6.55 15.14 -8.60
CA VAL A 260 6.85 16.19 -7.62
C VAL A 260 8.30 16.01 -7.21
N ILE A 261 9.12 16.98 -7.55
CA ILE A 261 10.41 17.15 -6.89
C ILE A 261 10.16 18.17 -5.80
N VAL A 262 10.20 17.70 -4.57
CA VAL A 262 10.21 18.57 -3.42
C VAL A 262 11.65 19.05 -3.27
N ASP A 263 11.91 20.28 -3.71
CA ASP A 263 13.18 20.95 -3.50
C ASP A 263 12.99 21.88 -2.30
N SER A 264 13.29 21.37 -1.12
CA SER A 264 13.37 22.16 0.09
C SER A 264 14.83 22.57 0.29
N ASP A 265 15.06 23.80 0.76
CA ASP A 265 16.37 24.14 1.30
C ASP A 265 16.71 23.13 2.41
N PRO A 266 17.70 22.22 2.21
CA PRO A 266 18.00 21.18 3.19
C PRO A 266 18.40 21.75 4.56
N SER A 267 18.83 23.01 4.61
CA SER A 267 19.15 23.70 5.85
C SER A 267 17.91 24.13 6.64
N SER A 268 16.76 24.30 5.98
CA SER A 268 15.51 24.75 6.59
C SER A 268 14.49 23.63 6.82
N TRP A 269 14.61 22.50 6.14
CA TRP A 269 13.68 21.38 6.28
C TRP A 269 14.27 20.21 7.04
N ASN A 270 13.96 20.14 8.31
CA ASN A 270 14.33 19.03 9.18
C ASN A 270 13.02 18.30 9.61
N TYR A 271 12.38 17.63 8.67
CA TYR A 271 11.19 16.84 8.98
C TYR A 271 11.60 15.56 9.70
N ARG A 272 11.17 15.41 10.95
CA ARG A 272 11.33 14.22 11.77
C ARG A 272 9.96 13.68 12.16
N GLY A 273 9.23 13.22 11.19
CA GLY A 273 7.88 12.76 11.42
C GLY A 273 7.54 11.54 10.58
N PRO A 274 6.32 11.02 10.74
CA PRO A 274 5.89 9.84 10.03
C PRO A 274 5.69 10.12 8.53
N VAL A 275 6.11 9.15 7.71
CA VAL A 275 5.77 9.04 6.30
C VAL A 275 4.84 7.85 6.13
N CYS A 276 3.69 8.04 5.53
CA CYS A 276 2.69 7.01 5.31
C CYS A 276 2.63 6.62 3.84
N THR A 277 2.89 5.36 3.53
CA THR A 277 2.72 4.82 2.18
C THR A 277 1.39 4.08 2.07
N ASP A 278 0.59 4.45 1.05
CA ASP A 278 -0.69 3.81 0.72
C ASP A 278 -1.65 3.66 1.92
N ARG A 279 -1.60 4.61 2.86
CA ARG A 279 -2.47 4.70 4.04
C ARG A 279 -2.39 3.49 5.00
N LYS A 280 -1.29 2.74 4.97
CA LYS A 280 -1.13 1.54 5.81
C LYS A 280 0.25 1.37 6.42
N SER A 281 1.29 1.70 5.71
CA SER A 281 2.64 1.66 6.23
C SER A 281 3.05 3.04 6.70
N VAL A 282 3.53 3.14 7.92
CA VAL A 282 4.10 4.36 8.46
C VAL A 282 5.55 4.07 8.83
N VAL A 283 6.43 4.86 8.26
CA VAL A 283 7.87 4.84 8.50
C VAL A 283 8.33 6.15 9.09
#